data_8a5795e00eab70a62ee65ce282f320b7
#
_entry.id   8a5795e00eab70a62ee65ce282f320b7
#
_cell.length_a   1.000
_cell.length_b   1.000
_cell.length_c   1.000
_cell.angle_alpha   90.00
_cell.angle_beta   90.00
_cell.angle_gamma   90.00
#
_symmetry.space_group_name_H-M   'P 1'
#
loop_
_entity.id
_entity.type
_entity.pdbx_description
1 polymer ?
#
loop_
_entity_poly.entity_id
_entity_poly.type
_entity_poly.pdbx_seq_one_letter_code
_entity_poly.pdbx_strand_id
1 'polypeptide(L)'
;MRADAARRRQAIVKEARRLFAAQGGGVALETVAEAAGVGIATLYRNFESRHALADEVALTILNDIGRAADEGLTQITTAPDAAWTAFVNRLVELDLGALSAALAEYVTAAVRTTQTQTLARVDELLGSAKNAELVRDDLDALELIVGIGLITRPQPEAVAAVTPNLVPRLVSILLAGMRPSSDD
;
A
#
# COMPACT_ATOMS: atom_id res chain seq x y z
N MET A 1 4.44 27.49 -13.62
CA MET A 1 5.50 27.30 -12.60
C MET A 1 5.09 26.41 -11.43
N ARG A 2 4.01 26.73 -10.61
CA ARG A 2 3.60 25.85 -9.48
C ARG A 2 3.10 24.46 -9.92
N ALA A 3 2.31 24.40 -11.00
CA ALA A 3 1.81 23.13 -11.54
C ALA A 3 2.92 22.21 -12.07
N ASP A 4 3.98 22.76 -12.65
CA ASP A 4 5.12 21.97 -13.14
C ASP A 4 5.98 21.42 -11.98
N ALA A 5 6.12 22.19 -10.90
CA ALA A 5 6.80 21.72 -9.70
C ALA A 5 6.02 20.58 -9.04
N ALA A 6 4.70 20.71 -8.92
CA ALA A 6 3.83 19.66 -8.39
C ALA A 6 3.88 18.38 -9.24
N ARG A 7 3.81 18.50 -10.57
CA ARG A 7 3.92 17.34 -11.48
C ARG A 7 5.27 16.63 -11.34
N ARG A 8 6.38 17.38 -11.25
CA ARG A 8 7.72 16.79 -11.04
C ARG A 8 7.81 16.08 -9.69
N ARG A 9 7.29 16.68 -8.60
CA ARG A 9 7.25 16.07 -7.29
C ARG A 9 6.46 14.76 -7.32
N GLN A 10 5.27 14.74 -7.94
CA GLN A 10 4.46 13.54 -8.10
C GLN A 10 5.15 12.46 -8.93
N ALA A 11 5.86 12.84 -10.01
CA ALA A 11 6.62 11.89 -10.83
C ALA A 11 7.73 11.22 -10.00
N ILE A 12 8.47 12.00 -9.19
CA ILE A 12 9.51 11.45 -8.30
C ILE A 12 8.90 10.46 -7.29
N VAL A 13 7.80 10.82 -6.62
CA VAL A 13 7.13 9.94 -5.64
C VAL A 13 6.63 8.66 -6.29
N LYS A 14 6.02 8.76 -7.47
CA LYS A 14 5.53 7.60 -8.24
C LYS A 14 6.66 6.62 -8.56
N GLU A 15 7.78 7.11 -9.09
CA GLU A 15 8.91 6.24 -9.42
C GLU A 15 9.63 5.70 -8.17
N ALA A 16 9.70 6.50 -7.10
CA ALA A 16 10.20 6.02 -5.81
C ALA A 16 9.35 4.87 -5.27
N ARG A 17 8.00 4.97 -5.30
CA ARG A 17 7.09 3.87 -4.91
C ARG A 17 7.41 2.60 -5.68
N ARG A 18 7.45 2.67 -7.00
CA ARG A 18 7.74 1.52 -7.87
C ARG A 18 9.10 0.88 -7.56
N LEU A 19 10.13 1.69 -7.41
CA LEU A 19 11.50 1.22 -7.16
C LEU A 19 11.66 0.68 -5.73
N PHE A 20 11.04 1.30 -4.73
CA PHE A 20 11.05 0.81 -3.35
C PHE A 20 10.32 -0.53 -3.23
N ALA A 21 9.20 -0.71 -3.93
CA ALA A 21 8.50 -2.00 -3.98
C ALA A 21 9.37 -3.10 -4.58
N ALA A 22 10.10 -2.80 -5.67
CA ALA A 22 10.88 -3.78 -6.41
C ALA A 22 12.25 -4.10 -5.77
N GLN A 23 12.93 -3.07 -5.22
CA GLN A 23 14.34 -3.16 -4.82
C GLN A 23 14.58 -2.83 -3.33
N GLY A 24 13.55 -2.39 -2.62
CA GLY A 24 13.66 -1.92 -1.23
C GLY A 24 14.06 -0.44 -1.11
N GLY A 25 14.03 0.09 0.12
CA GLY A 25 14.32 1.50 0.41
C GLY A 25 15.77 1.94 0.14
N GLY A 26 16.68 1.00 -0.03
CA GLY A 26 18.11 1.26 -0.31
C GLY A 26 18.45 1.67 -1.74
N VAL A 27 17.47 1.71 -2.68
CA VAL A 27 17.70 2.07 -4.08
C VAL A 27 18.35 3.47 -4.20
N ALA A 28 19.33 3.63 -5.11
CA ALA A 28 20.04 4.90 -5.29
C ALA A 28 19.07 6.03 -5.72
N LEU A 29 19.22 7.23 -5.16
CA LEU A 29 18.38 8.39 -5.54
C LEU A 29 18.59 8.83 -6.97
N GLU A 30 19.79 8.58 -7.52
CA GLU A 30 20.12 8.77 -8.92
C GLU A 30 19.22 7.93 -9.82
N THR A 31 19.00 6.65 -9.46
CA THR A 31 18.09 5.74 -10.17
C THR A 31 16.64 6.25 -10.12
N VAL A 32 16.21 6.78 -8.97
CA VAL A 32 14.87 7.37 -8.83
C VAL A 32 14.75 8.63 -9.71
N ALA A 33 15.76 9.50 -9.71
CA ALA A 33 15.75 10.73 -10.52
C ALA A 33 15.70 10.41 -12.02
N GLU A 34 16.51 9.45 -12.48
CA GLU A 34 16.52 8.98 -13.86
C GLU A 34 15.15 8.42 -14.28
N ALA A 35 14.59 7.52 -13.48
CA ALA A 35 13.26 6.94 -13.73
C ALA A 35 12.16 7.99 -13.79
N ALA A 36 12.24 9.03 -12.94
CA ALA A 36 11.30 10.15 -12.92
C ALA A 36 11.53 11.18 -14.05
N GLY A 37 12.55 11.01 -14.89
CA GLY A 37 12.89 11.94 -15.97
C GLY A 37 13.37 13.31 -15.46
N VAL A 38 14.01 13.36 -14.28
CA VAL A 38 14.52 14.58 -13.68
C VAL A 38 16.01 14.46 -13.34
N GLY A 39 16.73 15.58 -13.34
CA GLY A 39 18.10 15.59 -12.83
C GLY A 39 18.15 15.43 -11.31
N ILE A 40 19.22 14.80 -10.80
CA ILE A 40 19.43 14.58 -9.35
C ILE A 40 19.34 15.87 -8.52
N ALA A 41 19.83 16.99 -9.03
CA ALA A 41 19.70 18.31 -8.40
C ALA A 41 18.22 18.76 -8.27
N THR A 42 17.37 18.33 -9.18
CA THR A 42 15.91 18.59 -9.10
C THR A 42 15.26 17.70 -8.06
N LEU A 43 15.68 16.45 -7.94
CA LEU A 43 15.22 15.56 -6.87
C LEU A 43 15.56 16.16 -5.51
N TYR A 44 16.81 16.57 -5.26
CA TYR A 44 17.21 17.17 -3.98
C TYR A 44 16.54 18.52 -3.69
N ARG A 45 16.13 19.28 -4.70
CA ARG A 45 15.30 20.50 -4.49
C ARG A 45 13.86 20.17 -4.04
N ASN A 46 13.35 18.98 -4.37
CA ASN A 46 12.02 18.53 -3.95
C ASN A 46 12.04 17.75 -2.64
N PHE A 47 13.12 17.02 -2.39
CA PHE A 47 13.30 16.17 -1.21
C PHE A 47 14.73 16.32 -0.71
N GLU A 48 14.92 16.99 0.41
CA GLU A 48 16.22 17.32 0.99
C GLU A 48 17.08 16.10 1.39
N SER A 49 16.43 14.95 1.54
CA SER A 49 17.07 13.69 1.92
C SER A 49 16.29 12.47 1.41
N ARG A 50 16.95 11.30 1.46
CA ARG A 50 16.29 10.00 1.26
C ARG A 50 15.11 9.82 2.22
N HIS A 51 15.28 10.16 3.49
CA HIS A 51 14.23 10.04 4.50
C HIS A 51 13.01 10.90 4.15
N ALA A 52 13.22 12.14 3.68
CA ALA A 52 12.13 13.01 3.26
C ALA A 52 11.34 12.42 2.07
N LEU A 53 12.01 11.74 1.14
CA LEU A 53 11.35 11.02 0.04
C LEU A 53 10.63 9.77 0.55
N ALA A 54 11.25 9.00 1.44
CA ALA A 54 10.64 7.81 2.03
C ALA A 54 9.38 8.17 2.85
N ASP A 55 9.43 9.21 3.65
CA ASP A 55 8.27 9.73 4.38
C ASP A 55 7.11 10.11 3.45
N GLU A 56 7.41 10.81 2.35
CA GLU A 56 6.37 11.18 1.36
C GLU A 56 5.77 9.95 0.68
N VAL A 57 6.60 8.95 0.36
CA VAL A 57 6.12 7.66 -0.18
C VAL A 57 5.21 6.98 0.83
N ALA A 58 5.63 6.87 2.09
CA ALA A 58 4.84 6.26 3.16
C ALA A 58 3.50 7.00 3.37
N LEU A 59 3.53 8.32 3.51
CA LEU A 59 2.33 9.14 3.70
C LEU A 59 1.35 9.00 2.53
N THR A 60 1.86 8.97 1.30
CA THR A 60 1.01 8.81 0.11
C THR A 60 0.28 7.47 0.13
N ILE A 61 0.99 6.37 0.44
CA ILE A 61 0.39 5.03 0.48
C ILE A 61 -0.58 4.89 1.66
N LEU A 62 -0.21 5.39 2.85
CA LEU A 62 -1.08 5.37 4.03
C LEU A 62 -2.39 6.14 3.78
N ASN A 63 -2.32 7.31 3.15
CA ASN A 63 -3.50 8.07 2.77
C ASN A 63 -4.36 7.34 1.72
N ASP A 64 -3.75 6.62 0.77
CA ASP A 64 -4.48 5.81 -0.22
C ASP A 64 -5.21 4.63 0.47
N ILE A 65 -4.58 3.97 1.45
CA ILE A 65 -5.22 2.91 2.27
C ILE A 65 -6.39 3.49 3.08
N GLY A 66 -6.17 4.60 3.78
CA GLY A 66 -7.20 5.26 4.59
C GLY A 66 -8.44 5.63 3.75
N ARG A 67 -8.21 6.20 2.56
CA ARG A 67 -9.29 6.52 1.63
C ARG A 67 -10.06 5.29 1.16
N ALA A 68 -9.36 4.21 0.85
CA ALA A 68 -9.99 2.95 0.48
C ALA A 68 -10.84 2.38 1.64
N ALA A 69 -10.38 2.51 2.88
CA ALA A 69 -11.15 2.10 4.05
C ALA A 69 -12.41 2.99 4.25
N ASP A 70 -12.28 4.30 4.11
CA ASP A 70 -13.42 5.23 4.17
C ASP A 70 -14.48 4.94 3.08
N GLU A 71 -14.06 4.65 1.86
CA GLU A 71 -14.94 4.21 0.76
C GLU A 71 -15.64 2.89 1.11
N GLY A 72 -14.91 1.92 1.66
CA GLY A 72 -15.46 0.66 2.15
C GLY A 72 -16.51 0.87 3.25
N LEU A 73 -16.22 1.70 4.25
CA LEU A 73 -17.13 2.02 5.35
C LEU A 73 -18.45 2.63 4.87
N THR A 74 -18.44 3.44 3.82
CA THR A 74 -19.68 4.00 3.26
C THR A 74 -20.57 2.97 2.59
N GLN A 75 -20.00 1.85 2.14
CA GLN A 75 -20.70 0.83 1.33
C GLN A 75 -21.00 -0.46 2.09
N ILE A 76 -20.24 -0.76 3.17
CA ILE A 76 -20.27 -2.05 3.87
C ILE A 76 -21.67 -2.38 4.44
N THR A 77 -22.46 -1.40 4.83
CA THR A 77 -23.80 -1.58 5.37
C THR A 77 -24.85 -1.98 4.32
N THR A 78 -24.63 -1.60 3.06
CA THR A 78 -25.60 -1.84 1.96
C THR A 78 -25.18 -2.99 1.05
N ALA A 79 -23.90 -3.22 0.87
CA ALA A 79 -23.33 -4.24 0.00
C ALA A 79 -22.06 -4.84 0.62
N PRO A 80 -22.15 -5.59 1.75
CA PRO A 80 -20.98 -6.00 2.53
C PRO A 80 -19.94 -6.78 1.73
N ASP A 81 -20.32 -7.84 1.01
CA ASP A 81 -19.39 -8.63 0.19
C ASP A 81 -18.68 -7.81 -0.89
N ALA A 82 -19.43 -6.94 -1.58
CA ALA A 82 -18.88 -6.11 -2.64
C ALA A 82 -17.91 -5.05 -2.07
N ALA A 83 -18.29 -4.40 -0.97
CA ALA A 83 -17.46 -3.39 -0.31
C ALA A 83 -16.15 -3.98 0.22
N TRP A 84 -16.23 -5.12 0.91
CA TRP A 84 -15.05 -5.83 1.41
C TRP A 84 -14.12 -6.28 0.27
N THR A 85 -14.69 -6.91 -0.76
CA THR A 85 -13.91 -7.36 -1.93
C THR A 85 -13.26 -6.19 -2.66
N ALA A 86 -13.97 -5.07 -2.83
CA ALA A 86 -13.44 -3.86 -3.45
C ALA A 86 -12.29 -3.26 -2.63
N PHE A 87 -12.42 -3.22 -1.30
CA PHE A 87 -11.36 -2.77 -0.40
C PHE A 87 -10.09 -3.62 -0.52
N VAL A 88 -10.22 -4.96 -0.43
CA VAL A 88 -9.06 -5.87 -0.56
C VAL A 88 -8.42 -5.73 -1.95
N ASN A 89 -9.20 -5.68 -3.03
CA ASN A 89 -8.68 -5.46 -4.38
C ASN A 89 -7.96 -4.11 -4.49
N ARG A 90 -8.48 -3.07 -3.83
CA ARG A 90 -7.79 -1.78 -3.79
C ARG A 90 -6.45 -1.86 -3.07
N LEU A 91 -6.35 -2.58 -1.95
CA LEU A 91 -5.07 -2.82 -1.28
C LEU A 91 -4.06 -3.55 -2.18
N VAL A 92 -4.53 -4.50 -2.99
CA VAL A 92 -3.68 -5.24 -3.96
C VAL A 92 -3.08 -4.30 -5.03
N GLU A 93 -3.80 -3.26 -5.43
CA GLU A 93 -3.33 -2.26 -6.39
C GLU A 93 -2.33 -1.26 -5.79
N LEU A 94 -2.26 -1.17 -4.47
CA LEU A 94 -1.32 -0.29 -3.79
C LEU A 94 0.06 -0.95 -3.67
N ASP A 95 1.11 -0.13 -3.78
CA ASP A 95 2.50 -0.61 -3.64
C ASP A 95 2.87 -0.86 -2.16
N LEU A 96 2.19 -1.80 -1.49
CA LEU A 96 2.39 -2.07 -0.06
C LEU A 96 3.83 -2.53 0.26
N GLY A 97 4.52 -3.16 -0.70
CA GLY A 97 5.95 -3.42 -0.59
C GLY A 97 6.79 -2.15 -0.49
N ALA A 98 6.38 -1.07 -1.18
CA ALA A 98 7.03 0.25 -1.06
C ALA A 98 6.78 0.86 0.32
N LEU A 99 5.60 0.69 0.90
CA LEU A 99 5.30 1.15 2.26
C LEU A 99 6.23 0.46 3.27
N SER A 100 6.34 -0.87 3.22
CA SER A 100 7.26 -1.62 4.10
C SER A 100 8.70 -1.14 3.95
N ALA A 101 9.16 -0.92 2.71
CA ALA A 101 10.51 -0.43 2.43
C ALA A 101 10.74 1.00 2.95
N ALA A 102 9.73 1.88 2.82
CA ALA A 102 9.81 3.25 3.31
C ALA A 102 9.78 3.32 4.85
N LEU A 103 9.04 2.43 5.51
CA LEU A 103 8.94 2.35 6.97
C LEU A 103 10.09 1.59 7.64
N ALA A 104 10.94 0.88 6.89
CA ALA A 104 12.04 0.07 7.43
C ALA A 104 13.18 0.90 8.06
N GLU A 105 13.27 2.18 7.70
CA GLU A 105 14.27 3.12 8.23
C GLU A 105 13.64 4.04 9.29
N TYR A 106 14.22 5.21 9.49
CA TYR A 106 13.70 6.21 10.41
C TYR A 106 12.34 6.74 9.95
N VAL A 107 11.36 6.74 10.86
CA VAL A 107 9.98 7.18 10.60
C VAL A 107 9.68 8.44 11.42
N THR A 108 9.25 9.50 10.76
CA THR A 108 8.87 10.76 11.42
C THR A 108 7.61 10.62 12.28
N ALA A 109 7.39 11.58 13.18
CA ALA A 109 6.15 11.64 13.98
C ALA A 109 4.91 11.77 13.09
N ALA A 110 5.00 12.50 11.98
CA ALA A 110 3.89 12.67 11.03
C ALA A 110 3.50 11.32 10.40
N VAL A 111 4.46 10.53 9.94
CA VAL A 111 4.21 9.19 9.38
C VAL A 111 3.60 8.26 10.43
N ARG A 112 4.12 8.25 11.66
CA ARG A 112 3.56 7.44 12.77
C ARG A 112 2.11 7.81 13.08
N THR A 113 1.80 9.11 13.12
CA THR A 113 0.43 9.59 13.36
C THR A 113 -0.50 9.12 12.26
N THR A 114 -0.12 9.31 10.99
CA THR A 114 -0.91 8.87 9.84
C THR A 114 -1.07 7.35 9.83
N GLN A 115 -0.01 6.59 10.15
CA GLN A 115 -0.08 5.13 10.25
C GLN A 115 -1.11 4.68 11.30
N THR A 116 -1.08 5.26 12.50
CA THR A 116 -2.05 4.95 13.55
C THR A 116 -3.48 5.26 13.12
N GLN A 117 -3.69 6.42 12.48
CA GLN A 117 -5.02 6.82 11.98
C GLN A 117 -5.50 5.88 10.87
N THR A 118 -4.62 5.50 9.95
CA THR A 118 -4.94 4.57 8.85
C THR A 118 -5.32 3.19 9.40
N LEU A 119 -4.52 2.64 10.33
CA LEU A 119 -4.82 1.35 10.97
C LEU A 119 -6.17 1.38 11.67
N ALA A 120 -6.48 2.44 12.43
CA ALA A 120 -7.78 2.58 13.09
C ALA A 120 -8.96 2.57 12.10
N ARG A 121 -8.80 3.20 10.92
CA ARG A 121 -9.82 3.18 9.85
C ARG A 121 -10.00 1.77 9.26
N VAL A 122 -8.90 1.06 9.04
CA VAL A 122 -8.95 -0.32 8.55
C VAL A 122 -9.58 -1.25 9.58
N ASP A 123 -9.26 -1.08 10.87
CA ASP A 123 -9.87 -1.85 11.96
C ASP A 123 -11.38 -1.62 12.06
N GLU A 124 -11.86 -0.39 11.86
CA GLU A 124 -13.28 -0.06 11.82
C GLU A 124 -14.01 -0.78 10.66
N LEU A 125 -13.41 -0.77 9.46
CA LEU A 125 -13.96 -1.50 8.32
C LEU A 125 -13.91 -3.01 8.54
N LEU A 126 -12.80 -3.51 9.09
CA LEU A 126 -12.62 -4.92 9.42
C LEU A 126 -13.65 -5.39 10.45
N GLY A 127 -13.93 -4.58 11.49
CA GLY A 127 -14.99 -4.84 12.46
C GLY A 127 -16.37 -4.94 11.80
N SER A 128 -16.66 -4.06 10.83
CA SER A 128 -17.90 -4.14 10.06
C SER A 128 -17.98 -5.40 9.19
N ALA A 129 -16.86 -5.82 8.59
CA ALA A 129 -16.78 -7.05 7.79
C ALA A 129 -16.93 -8.31 8.68
N LYS A 130 -16.37 -8.33 9.91
CA LYS A 130 -16.57 -9.39 10.90
C LYS A 130 -18.03 -9.49 11.31
N ASN A 131 -18.68 -8.38 11.62
CA ASN A 131 -20.10 -8.35 11.96
C ASN A 131 -21.00 -8.86 10.81
N ALA A 132 -20.55 -8.75 9.57
CA ALA A 132 -21.22 -9.29 8.38
C ALA A 132 -20.81 -10.74 8.05
N GLU A 133 -20.06 -11.42 8.93
CA GLU A 133 -19.57 -12.79 8.77
C GLU A 133 -18.70 -13.00 7.49
N LEU A 134 -18.06 -11.94 7.01
CA LEU A 134 -17.16 -12.00 5.84
C LEU A 134 -15.73 -12.36 6.22
N VAL A 135 -15.35 -12.05 7.46
CA VAL A 135 -13.99 -12.18 7.98
C VAL A 135 -14.01 -12.79 9.36
N ARG A 136 -13.09 -13.69 9.61
CA ARG A 136 -12.84 -14.34 10.91
C ARG A 136 -12.41 -13.32 11.97
N ASP A 137 -12.75 -13.57 13.23
CA ASP A 137 -12.55 -12.60 14.32
C ASP A 137 -11.09 -12.34 14.69
N ASP A 138 -10.20 -13.30 14.45
CA ASP A 138 -8.81 -13.27 14.87
C ASP A 138 -7.88 -12.48 13.90
N LEU A 139 -8.36 -11.99 12.75
CA LEU A 139 -7.58 -11.16 11.84
C LEU A 139 -7.55 -9.70 12.32
N ASP A 140 -6.38 -9.05 12.30
CA ASP A 140 -6.22 -7.62 12.56
C ASP A 140 -5.83 -6.82 11.30
N ALA A 141 -5.92 -5.48 11.38
CA ALA A 141 -5.64 -4.60 10.25
C ALA A 141 -4.17 -4.67 9.80
N LEU A 142 -3.24 -4.83 10.73
CA LEU A 142 -1.82 -4.89 10.40
C LEU A 142 -1.50 -6.20 9.68
N GLU A 143 -2.02 -7.34 10.17
CA GLU A 143 -1.88 -8.65 9.54
C GLU A 143 -2.45 -8.65 8.11
N LEU A 144 -3.62 -8.04 7.90
CA LEU A 144 -4.22 -7.88 6.59
C LEU A 144 -3.31 -7.11 5.63
N ILE A 145 -2.86 -5.91 6.04
CA ILE A 145 -2.04 -5.04 5.19
C ILE A 145 -0.69 -5.70 4.89
N VAL A 146 -0.03 -6.26 5.90
CA VAL A 146 1.25 -6.95 5.74
C VAL A 146 1.09 -8.20 4.88
N GLY A 147 0.05 -9.00 5.09
CA GLY A 147 -0.25 -10.20 4.32
C GLY A 147 -0.45 -9.89 2.83
N ILE A 148 -1.25 -8.86 2.50
CA ILE A 148 -1.42 -8.42 1.12
C ILE A 148 -0.10 -7.91 0.55
N GLY A 149 0.67 -7.12 1.32
CA GLY A 149 1.97 -6.61 0.90
C GLY A 149 2.99 -7.71 0.56
N LEU A 150 2.96 -8.84 1.28
CA LEU A 150 3.81 -10.01 1.00
C LEU A 150 3.38 -10.70 -0.30
N ILE A 151 2.07 -10.86 -0.52
CA ILE A 151 1.51 -11.52 -1.72
C ILE A 151 1.75 -10.68 -2.98
N THR A 152 1.63 -9.37 -2.87
CA THR A 152 1.74 -8.44 -4.00
C THR A 152 3.17 -7.97 -4.29
N ARG A 153 4.14 -8.46 -3.53
CA ARG A 153 5.56 -8.10 -3.74
C ARG A 153 5.99 -8.46 -5.17
N PRO A 154 6.62 -7.52 -5.90
CA PRO A 154 7.10 -7.79 -7.25
C PRO A 154 7.99 -9.04 -7.31
N GLN A 155 7.68 -9.95 -8.22
CA GLN A 155 8.44 -11.16 -8.44
C GLN A 155 9.52 -10.94 -9.50
N PRO A 156 10.64 -11.70 -9.48
CA PRO A 156 11.58 -11.72 -10.58
C PRO A 156 10.87 -12.00 -11.91
N GLU A 157 11.31 -11.35 -12.98
CA GLU A 157 10.67 -11.44 -14.30
C GLU A 157 10.53 -12.90 -14.79
N ALA A 158 11.55 -13.73 -14.56
CA ALA A 158 11.52 -15.16 -14.91
C ALA A 158 10.40 -15.92 -14.19
N VAL A 159 10.06 -15.55 -12.95
CA VAL A 159 8.97 -16.16 -12.18
C VAL A 159 7.63 -15.61 -12.66
N ALA A 160 7.52 -14.29 -12.84
CA ALA A 160 6.31 -13.66 -13.34
C ALA A 160 5.89 -14.17 -14.73
N ALA A 161 6.86 -14.43 -15.60
CA ALA A 161 6.61 -14.96 -16.95
C ALA A 161 5.95 -16.36 -16.95
N VAL A 162 6.30 -17.22 -15.98
CA VAL A 162 5.74 -18.59 -15.89
C VAL A 162 4.54 -18.69 -14.95
N THR A 163 4.26 -17.64 -14.18
CA THR A 163 3.15 -17.59 -13.22
C THR A 163 2.33 -16.28 -13.32
N PRO A 164 1.81 -15.92 -14.52
CA PRO A 164 1.19 -14.60 -14.73
C PRO A 164 -0.05 -14.35 -13.87
N ASN A 165 -0.71 -15.42 -13.42
CA ASN A 165 -1.93 -15.34 -12.59
C ASN A 165 -1.68 -15.64 -11.10
N LEU A 166 -0.43 -15.65 -10.65
CA LEU A 166 -0.10 -16.02 -9.26
C LEU A 166 -0.74 -15.07 -8.25
N VAL A 167 -0.54 -13.77 -8.40
CA VAL A 167 -1.07 -12.77 -7.45
C VAL A 167 -2.60 -12.81 -7.38
N PRO A 168 -3.37 -12.72 -8.48
CA PRO A 168 -4.82 -12.85 -8.43
C PRO A 168 -5.30 -14.15 -7.76
N ARG A 169 -4.61 -15.25 -8.00
CA ARG A 169 -4.93 -16.55 -7.39
C ARG A 169 -4.66 -16.55 -5.89
N LEU A 170 -3.53 -16.02 -5.44
CA LEU A 170 -3.20 -15.91 -4.02
C LEU A 170 -4.16 -14.99 -3.28
N VAL A 171 -4.56 -13.87 -3.89
CA VAL A 171 -5.60 -12.97 -3.34
C VAL A 171 -6.94 -13.68 -3.21
N SER A 172 -7.34 -14.47 -4.20
CA SER A 172 -8.57 -15.26 -4.12
C SER A 172 -8.52 -16.31 -2.99
N ILE A 173 -7.38 -16.97 -2.80
CA ILE A 173 -7.15 -17.93 -1.71
C ILE A 173 -7.17 -17.20 -0.36
N LEU A 174 -6.54 -16.02 -0.27
CA LEU A 174 -6.53 -15.20 0.93
C LEU A 174 -7.95 -14.79 1.33
N LEU A 175 -8.73 -14.25 0.39
CA LEU A 175 -10.13 -13.87 0.62
C LEU A 175 -10.98 -15.06 1.09
N ALA A 176 -10.79 -16.24 0.50
CA ALA A 176 -11.49 -17.46 0.92
C ALA A 176 -11.07 -17.89 2.33
N GLY A 177 -9.77 -17.84 2.65
CA GLY A 177 -9.23 -18.22 3.97
C GLY A 177 -9.52 -17.21 5.08
N MET A 178 -9.91 -15.98 4.75
CA MET A 178 -10.36 -14.98 5.73
C MET A 178 -11.79 -15.22 6.21
N ARG A 179 -12.60 -16.02 5.50
CA ARG A 179 -13.98 -16.28 5.92
C ARG A 179 -14.01 -17.10 7.21
N PRO A 180 -15.02 -16.89 8.06
CA PRO A 180 -15.24 -17.74 9.24
C PRO A 180 -15.30 -19.21 8.83
N SER A 181 -14.69 -20.10 9.64
CA SER A 181 -14.84 -21.54 9.44
C SER A 181 -16.29 -21.94 9.76
N SER A 182 -16.88 -22.79 8.93
CA SER A 182 -18.26 -23.28 9.13
C SER A 182 -18.38 -24.28 10.31
N ASP A 183 -17.32 -24.45 11.11
CA ASP A 183 -17.19 -25.48 12.16
C ASP A 183 -17.11 -24.91 13.60
N ASP A 184 -17.79 -23.81 13.90
CA ASP A 184 -18.00 -23.36 15.29
C ASP A 184 -19.50 -23.24 15.61
#